data_cceeeb4271f7186fde685504dfbca768
#
_entry.id   cceeeb4271f7186fde685504dfbca768
#
_cell.length_a   1.000
_cell.length_b   1.000
_cell.length_c   1.000
_cell.angle_alpha   90.00
_cell.angle_beta   90.00
_cell.angle_gamma   90.00
#
_symmetry.space_group_name_H-M   'P 1'
#
loop_
_entity.id
_entity.type
_entity.pdbx_description
1 polymer ?
#
loop_
_entity_poly.entity_id
_entity_poly.type
_entity_poly.pdbx_seq_one_letter_code
_entity_poly.pdbx_strand_id
1 'polypeptide(L)'
;MVEDGVRLESGARLAPLEIAYATYGDPANPAVYICHALTGDAEAADWWAALIGPGRPVDTDRHFVICSNILGGCKGTTGPGSLNPATGERYGRDFPLFTVRDMVAVHRALLRELGVTRLHAAVGGSLGGMQILQWALDHPDEIGHAVLVCATARLTAQNIAFSKVARHAILTHDAMDVARMMAHITYVSDESLRRKFDRSRRVPEAGMTLRSDFEVEHYLDHQAAIFLTRFDPDTYLYLSRVMDYFDPFGEPAGRTPSTRFLLVSFDSDWRFGTEHSVFIREQLAARGVDVRHHDVVSPWGHDSFLMDVPEYHALVRDFIA
;
A
#
# COMPACT_ATOMS: atom_id res chain seq x y z
N MET A 1 13.46 5.19 17.31
CA MET A 1 12.35 5.63 18.18
C MET A 1 12.28 7.14 18.11
N VAL A 2 11.09 7.72 18.01
CA VAL A 2 10.86 9.17 18.02
C VAL A 2 10.21 9.50 19.36
N GLU A 3 10.98 10.05 20.27
CA GLU A 3 10.57 10.27 21.68
C GLU A 3 9.39 11.25 21.78
N ASP A 4 9.42 12.33 21.03
CA ASP A 4 8.33 13.32 20.99
C ASP A 4 7.08 12.80 20.26
N GLY A 5 7.19 11.69 19.53
CA GLY A 5 6.10 11.07 18.81
C GLY A 5 5.47 11.96 17.75
N VAL A 6 4.20 11.70 17.45
CA VAL A 6 3.39 12.49 16.50
C VAL A 6 2.04 12.83 17.13
N ARG A 7 1.48 13.97 16.74
CA ARG A 7 0.09 14.33 17.00
C ARG A 7 -0.75 13.97 15.78
N LEU A 8 -1.78 13.18 16.00
CA LEU A 8 -2.70 12.71 14.96
C LEU A 8 -3.78 13.75 14.67
N GLU A 9 -4.40 13.66 13.49
CA GLU A 9 -5.54 14.50 13.12
C GLU A 9 -6.73 14.32 14.08
N SER A 10 -6.89 13.14 14.69
CA SER A 10 -7.86 12.89 15.75
C SER A 10 -7.61 13.70 17.04
N GLY A 11 -6.46 14.39 17.12
CA GLY A 11 -6.01 15.12 18.32
C GLY A 11 -5.23 14.27 19.32
N ALA A 12 -5.23 12.94 19.19
CA ALA A 12 -4.44 12.06 20.03
C ALA A 12 -2.93 12.25 19.78
N ARG A 13 -2.10 11.91 20.77
CA ARG A 13 -0.65 11.91 20.65
C ARG A 13 -0.12 10.48 20.84
N LEU A 14 0.67 10.02 19.91
CA LEU A 14 1.42 8.77 20.01
C LEU A 14 2.87 9.09 20.36
N ALA A 15 3.24 8.87 21.62
CA ALA A 15 4.59 9.12 22.12
C ALA A 15 4.89 8.12 23.26
N PRO A 16 6.04 7.45 23.26
CA PRO A 16 7.02 7.41 22.19
C PRO A 16 6.45 6.72 20.93
N LEU A 17 7.02 7.00 19.77
CA LEU A 17 6.64 6.38 18.50
C LEU A 17 7.77 5.47 18.02
N GLU A 18 7.50 4.19 17.88
CA GLU A 18 8.40 3.25 17.21
C GLU A 18 8.14 3.25 15.71
N ILE A 19 9.21 3.26 14.91
CA ILE A 19 9.14 3.17 13.46
C ILE A 19 10.13 2.10 13.01
N ALA A 20 9.62 0.96 12.54
CA ALA A 20 10.43 -0.04 11.87
C ALA A 20 10.69 0.41 10.43
N TYR A 21 11.92 0.29 9.97
CA TYR A 21 12.31 0.68 8.61
C TYR A 21 13.50 -0.15 8.13
N ALA A 22 13.66 -0.22 6.81
CA ALA A 22 14.83 -0.74 6.14
C ALA A 22 15.40 0.31 5.18
N THR A 23 16.71 0.23 4.94
CA THR A 23 17.39 1.08 3.97
C THR A 23 18.31 0.26 3.09
N TYR A 24 18.48 0.68 1.84
CA TYR A 24 19.32 0.02 0.85
C TYR A 24 20.12 1.07 0.08
N GLY A 25 21.34 0.71 -0.30
CA GLY A 25 22.25 1.64 -1.01
C GLY A 25 23.00 2.59 -0.09
N ASP A 26 23.77 3.50 -0.71
CA ASP A 26 24.62 4.46 0.01
C ASP A 26 23.80 5.68 0.47
N PRO A 27 23.82 6.06 1.76
CA PRO A 27 23.16 7.26 2.26
C PRO A 27 23.57 8.58 1.59
N ALA A 28 24.71 8.62 0.91
CA ALA A 28 25.16 9.78 0.15
C ALA A 28 24.43 9.96 -1.19
N ASN A 29 23.76 8.93 -1.67
CA ASN A 29 23.00 8.96 -2.93
C ASN A 29 21.66 9.69 -2.78
N PRO A 30 21.04 10.13 -3.90
CA PRO A 30 19.70 10.70 -3.89
C PRO A 30 18.68 9.75 -3.24
N ALA A 31 17.91 10.28 -2.28
CA ALA A 31 16.98 9.46 -1.49
C ALA A 31 15.70 9.11 -2.28
N VAL A 32 15.33 7.83 -2.30
CA VAL A 32 14.07 7.31 -2.83
C VAL A 32 13.29 6.68 -1.70
N TYR A 33 12.04 7.09 -1.49
CA TYR A 33 11.18 6.55 -0.46
C TYR A 33 10.16 5.57 -1.05
N ILE A 34 10.04 4.40 -0.42
CA ILE A 34 9.05 3.38 -0.79
C ILE A 34 7.92 3.40 0.21
N CYS A 35 6.70 3.64 -0.28
CA CYS A 35 5.49 3.49 0.52
C CYS A 35 4.85 2.14 0.20
N HIS A 36 4.81 1.23 1.18
CA HIS A 36 4.26 -0.10 0.97
C HIS A 36 2.73 -0.14 0.99
N ALA A 37 2.16 -1.16 0.36
CA ALA A 37 0.73 -1.43 0.33
C ALA A 37 0.22 -1.99 1.67
N LEU A 38 -1.11 -2.18 1.78
CA LEU A 38 -1.82 -2.57 3.02
C LEU A 38 -1.17 -3.73 3.78
N THR A 39 -0.67 -4.73 3.08
CA THR A 39 -0.11 -5.96 3.68
C THR A 39 1.40 -6.12 3.49
N GLY A 40 2.07 -5.07 3.01
CA GLY A 40 3.52 -4.99 2.90
C GLY A 40 4.19 -4.72 4.24
N ASP A 41 5.50 -4.55 4.21
CA ASP A 41 6.33 -4.16 5.34
C ASP A 41 7.57 -3.39 4.86
N ALA A 42 8.49 -3.09 5.78
CA ALA A 42 9.68 -2.30 5.48
C ALA A 42 10.69 -3.01 4.57
N GLU A 43 10.66 -4.35 4.46
CA GLU A 43 11.60 -5.13 3.66
C GLU A 43 11.25 -5.08 2.16
N ALA A 44 11.27 -3.86 1.61
CA ALA A 44 10.78 -3.59 0.26
C ALA A 44 11.57 -4.33 -0.83
N ALA A 45 12.86 -4.55 -0.66
CA ALA A 45 13.68 -5.30 -1.61
C ALA A 45 13.30 -6.80 -1.69
N ASP A 46 12.63 -7.35 -0.66
CA ASP A 46 12.17 -8.73 -0.66
C ASP A 46 10.87 -8.90 -1.45
N TRP A 47 9.83 -8.14 -1.06
CA TRP A 47 8.52 -8.27 -1.70
C TRP A 47 8.39 -7.52 -3.02
N TRP A 48 9.29 -6.58 -3.33
CA TRP A 48 9.36 -5.86 -4.61
C TRP A 48 10.69 -6.05 -5.33
N ALA A 49 11.28 -7.24 -5.19
CA ALA A 49 12.57 -7.60 -5.78
C ALA A 49 12.67 -7.39 -7.31
N ALA A 50 11.54 -7.40 -8.02
CA ALA A 50 11.50 -7.09 -9.45
C ALA A 50 11.75 -5.60 -9.73
N LEU A 51 11.40 -4.70 -8.78
CA LEU A 51 11.49 -3.26 -8.93
C LEU A 51 12.72 -2.66 -8.23
N ILE A 52 13.15 -3.22 -7.08
CA ILE A 52 14.14 -2.64 -6.15
C ILE A 52 15.35 -3.55 -6.05
N GLY A 53 16.54 -3.00 -6.25
CA GLY A 53 17.82 -3.71 -6.11
C GLY A 53 18.88 -3.18 -7.07
N PRO A 54 20.10 -3.74 -7.05
CA PRO A 54 21.17 -3.38 -7.99
C PRO A 54 20.75 -3.55 -9.45
N GLY A 55 20.85 -2.50 -10.25
CA GLY A 55 20.45 -2.47 -11.67
C GLY A 55 18.94 -2.59 -11.92
N ARG A 56 18.09 -2.61 -10.89
CA ARG A 56 16.63 -2.62 -11.01
C ARG A 56 16.08 -1.22 -11.35
N PRO A 57 14.77 -1.07 -11.66
CA PRO A 57 14.18 0.25 -11.90
C PRO A 57 14.46 1.26 -10.79
N VAL A 58 14.33 0.86 -9.53
CA VAL A 58 14.81 1.60 -8.35
C VAL A 58 16.16 1.01 -7.96
N ASP A 59 17.21 1.56 -8.56
CA ASP A 59 18.57 1.04 -8.50
C ASP A 59 19.26 1.43 -7.19
N THR A 60 19.54 0.46 -6.34
CA THR A 60 20.19 0.65 -5.05
C THR A 60 21.68 1.00 -5.16
N ASP A 61 22.33 0.82 -6.33
CA ASP A 61 23.70 1.32 -6.59
C ASP A 61 23.70 2.83 -6.84
N ARG A 62 22.56 3.42 -7.21
CA ARG A 62 22.41 4.84 -7.57
C ARG A 62 21.58 5.65 -6.57
N HIS A 63 20.75 4.98 -5.77
CA HIS A 63 19.81 5.63 -4.86
C HIS A 63 19.96 5.11 -3.43
N PHE A 64 19.75 5.99 -2.47
CA PHE A 64 19.49 5.64 -1.08
C PHE A 64 18.00 5.33 -0.93
N VAL A 65 17.64 4.04 -0.90
CA VAL A 65 16.24 3.60 -0.82
C VAL A 65 15.84 3.42 0.62
N ILE A 66 14.73 4.01 1.03
CA ILE A 66 14.18 3.99 2.38
C ILE A 66 12.76 3.43 2.32
N CYS A 67 12.43 2.45 3.14
CA CYS A 67 11.06 1.98 3.33
C CYS A 67 10.77 1.87 4.82
N SER A 68 9.73 2.52 5.31
CA SER A 68 9.24 2.29 6.69
C SER A 68 7.97 1.48 6.69
N ASN A 69 7.77 0.76 7.77
CA ASN A 69 6.48 0.17 8.07
C ASN A 69 5.48 1.28 8.43
N ILE A 70 4.27 1.19 7.89
CA ILE A 70 3.25 2.24 8.07
C ILE A 70 2.74 2.32 9.51
N LEU A 71 2.31 3.50 9.92
CA LEU A 71 1.55 3.70 11.14
C LEU A 71 0.33 2.77 11.17
N GLY A 72 0.07 2.17 12.31
CA GLY A 72 -1.04 1.23 12.46
C GLY A 72 -0.78 -0.15 11.86
N GLY A 73 0.40 -0.39 11.27
CA GLY A 73 0.84 -1.70 10.79
C GLY A 73 1.21 -2.66 11.93
N CYS A 74 1.43 -3.94 11.60
CA CYS A 74 1.76 -4.99 12.57
C CYS A 74 3.18 -5.53 12.44
N LYS A 75 4.10 -4.75 11.85
CA LYS A 75 5.49 -5.15 11.57
C LYS A 75 6.52 -4.20 12.20
N GLY A 76 6.30 -3.82 13.48
CA GLY A 76 7.27 -3.09 14.30
C GLY A 76 7.10 -1.57 14.36
N THR A 77 6.29 -0.96 13.49
CA THR A 77 5.87 0.43 13.71
C THR A 77 4.65 0.46 14.64
N THR A 78 4.56 1.49 15.49
CA THR A 78 3.46 1.66 16.44
C THR A 78 2.10 1.47 15.76
N GLY A 79 1.28 0.60 16.32
CA GLY A 79 -0.03 0.21 15.78
C GLY A 79 -0.91 -0.47 16.83
N PRO A 80 -2.06 -1.01 16.45
CA PRO A 80 -2.97 -1.71 17.37
C PRO A 80 -2.32 -2.83 18.17
N GLY A 81 -1.33 -3.50 17.59
CA GLY A 81 -0.57 -4.56 18.26
C GLY A 81 0.46 -4.08 19.30
N SER A 82 0.78 -2.79 19.33
CA SER A 82 1.75 -2.18 20.24
C SER A 82 1.20 -2.07 21.66
N LEU A 83 2.11 -2.03 22.65
CA LEU A 83 1.74 -1.73 24.03
C LEU A 83 1.38 -0.26 24.18
N ASN A 84 0.27 -0.01 24.86
CA ASN A 84 -0.10 1.33 25.28
C ASN A 84 0.74 1.71 26.52
N PRO A 85 1.59 2.74 26.45
CA PRO A 85 2.45 3.11 27.57
C PRO A 85 1.68 3.58 28.82
N ALA A 86 0.41 3.97 28.68
CA ALA A 86 -0.40 4.39 29.80
C ALA A 86 -1.00 3.21 30.59
N THR A 87 -1.20 2.05 29.95
CA THR A 87 -1.84 0.88 30.58
C THR A 87 -0.91 -0.31 30.71
N GLY A 88 0.14 -0.39 29.88
CA GLY A 88 1.00 -1.57 29.75
C GLY A 88 0.37 -2.73 28.98
N GLU A 89 -0.83 -2.58 28.44
CA GLU A 89 -1.55 -3.57 27.63
C GLU A 89 -1.50 -3.19 26.13
N ARG A 90 -1.83 -4.13 25.26
CA ARG A 90 -1.95 -3.85 23.83
C ARG A 90 -3.07 -2.84 23.59
N TYR A 91 -2.85 -1.92 22.63
CA TYR A 91 -3.90 -0.99 22.24
C TYR A 91 -5.15 -1.71 21.71
N GLY A 92 -4.97 -2.73 20.85
CA GLY A 92 -6.09 -3.38 20.18
C GLY A 92 -7.01 -2.38 19.49
N ARG A 93 -8.31 -2.45 19.78
CA ARG A 93 -9.34 -1.57 19.21
C ARG A 93 -9.41 -0.19 19.87
N ASP A 94 -8.65 0.04 20.94
CA ASP A 94 -8.51 1.36 21.58
C ASP A 94 -7.36 2.17 20.96
N PHE A 95 -6.70 1.66 19.92
CA PHE A 95 -5.70 2.42 19.19
C PHE A 95 -6.34 3.71 18.62
N PRO A 96 -5.68 4.88 18.71
CA PRO A 96 -6.25 6.12 18.21
C PRO A 96 -6.57 6.03 16.71
N LEU A 97 -7.71 6.61 16.30
CA LEU A 97 -8.01 6.75 14.88
C LEU A 97 -6.98 7.65 14.21
N PHE A 98 -6.54 7.26 13.04
CA PHE A 98 -5.55 7.96 12.24
C PHE A 98 -5.94 7.96 10.76
N THR A 99 -5.27 8.77 9.98
CA THR A 99 -5.53 8.99 8.55
C THR A 99 -4.28 8.68 7.71
N VAL A 100 -4.41 8.76 6.39
CA VAL A 100 -3.25 8.70 5.47
C VAL A 100 -2.29 9.89 5.74
N ARG A 101 -2.82 11.05 6.13
CA ARG A 101 -2.00 12.22 6.50
C ARG A 101 -1.15 11.95 7.74
N ASP A 102 -1.69 11.22 8.71
CA ASP A 102 -0.93 10.78 9.88
C ASP A 102 0.17 9.78 9.52
N MET A 103 -0.07 8.88 8.55
CA MET A 103 0.99 8.01 8.03
C MET A 103 2.14 8.83 7.42
N VAL A 104 1.81 9.85 6.63
CA VAL A 104 2.80 10.78 6.06
C VAL A 104 3.58 11.51 7.16
N ALA A 105 2.92 11.93 8.23
CA ALA A 105 3.60 12.58 9.37
C ALA A 105 4.63 11.64 10.01
N VAL A 106 4.35 10.34 10.10
CA VAL A 106 5.28 9.32 10.61
C VAL A 106 6.46 9.12 9.65
N HIS A 107 6.22 9.02 8.34
CA HIS A 107 7.30 8.95 7.34
C HIS A 107 8.25 10.15 7.42
N ARG A 108 7.69 11.35 7.54
CA ARG A 108 8.46 12.58 7.68
C ARG A 108 9.23 12.65 9.01
N ALA A 109 8.68 12.07 10.09
CA ALA A 109 9.41 11.95 11.35
C ALA A 109 10.66 11.07 11.17
N LEU A 110 10.54 9.92 10.50
CA LEU A 110 11.69 9.08 10.17
C LEU A 110 12.74 9.82 9.31
N LEU A 111 12.30 10.52 8.26
CA LEU A 111 13.25 11.24 7.38
C LEU A 111 14.03 12.30 8.14
N ARG A 112 13.42 13.00 9.11
CA ARG A 112 14.12 13.95 9.97
C ARG A 112 15.21 13.28 10.79
N GLU A 113 14.93 12.10 11.37
CA GLU A 113 15.94 11.31 12.11
C GLU A 113 17.10 10.85 11.19
N LEU A 114 16.79 10.56 9.92
CA LEU A 114 17.79 10.16 8.94
C LEU A 114 18.52 11.34 8.27
N GLY A 115 18.17 12.60 8.61
CA GLY A 115 18.74 13.79 8.02
C GLY A 115 18.33 14.04 6.56
N VAL A 116 17.26 13.39 6.07
CA VAL A 116 16.76 13.54 4.71
C VAL A 116 15.70 14.63 4.68
N THR A 117 15.98 15.72 3.98
CA THR A 117 15.09 16.89 3.89
C THR A 117 14.25 16.94 2.62
N ARG A 118 14.68 16.24 1.57
CA ARG A 118 13.99 16.16 0.29
C ARG A 118 14.23 14.80 -0.34
N LEU A 119 13.18 14.25 -0.95
CA LEU A 119 13.24 13.02 -1.72
C LEU A 119 13.47 13.32 -3.19
N HIS A 120 14.40 12.58 -3.81
CA HIS A 120 14.53 12.52 -5.25
C HIS A 120 13.27 11.92 -5.85
N ALA A 121 12.82 10.79 -5.32
CA ALA A 121 11.57 10.15 -5.72
C ALA A 121 10.85 9.50 -4.54
N ALA A 122 9.53 9.29 -4.70
CA ALA A 122 8.74 8.39 -3.88
C ALA A 122 7.97 7.43 -4.78
N VAL A 123 7.99 6.12 -4.44
CA VAL A 123 7.36 5.06 -5.25
C VAL A 123 6.43 4.24 -4.36
N GLY A 124 5.18 4.04 -4.78
CA GLY A 124 4.22 3.26 -4.00
C GLY A 124 3.09 2.69 -4.82
N GLY A 125 2.74 1.44 -4.48
CA GLY A 125 1.58 0.74 -5.06
C GLY A 125 0.38 0.74 -4.13
N SER A 126 -0.83 0.79 -4.68
CA SER A 126 -2.08 0.70 -3.93
C SER A 126 -2.16 1.74 -2.80
N LEU A 127 -2.32 1.33 -1.52
CA LEU A 127 -2.26 2.22 -0.36
C LEU A 127 -0.95 3.02 -0.31
N GLY A 128 0.16 2.47 -0.81
CA GLY A 128 1.43 3.21 -0.90
C GLY A 128 1.32 4.43 -1.82
N GLY A 129 0.64 4.30 -2.95
CA GLY A 129 0.38 5.43 -3.84
C GLY A 129 -0.57 6.47 -3.23
N MET A 130 -1.55 6.06 -2.41
CA MET A 130 -2.40 6.99 -1.64
C MET A 130 -1.58 7.84 -0.66
N GLN A 131 -0.60 7.24 0.02
CA GLN A 131 0.31 7.93 0.94
C GLN A 131 1.16 8.97 0.20
N ILE A 132 1.72 8.62 -0.95
CA ILE A 132 2.54 9.53 -1.76
C ILE A 132 1.71 10.69 -2.30
N LEU A 133 0.49 10.41 -2.77
CA LEU A 133 -0.42 11.45 -3.25
C LEU A 133 -0.72 12.47 -2.14
N GLN A 134 -1.09 11.99 -0.95
CA GLN A 134 -1.31 12.85 0.21
C GLN A 134 -0.07 13.65 0.56
N TRP A 135 1.11 12.99 0.59
CA TRP A 135 2.38 13.65 0.92
C TRP A 135 2.71 14.79 -0.03
N ALA A 136 2.62 14.56 -1.33
CA ALA A 136 2.94 15.59 -2.31
C ALA A 136 1.96 16.77 -2.27
N LEU A 137 0.68 16.52 -1.95
CA LEU A 137 -0.33 17.58 -1.83
C LEU A 137 -0.13 18.42 -0.58
N ASP A 138 0.21 17.83 0.56
CA ASP A 138 0.40 18.53 1.83
C ASP A 138 1.78 19.20 1.93
N HIS A 139 2.80 18.60 1.30
CA HIS A 139 4.20 19.03 1.35
C HIS A 139 4.79 19.19 -0.04
N PRO A 140 4.38 20.22 -0.78
CA PRO A 140 4.56 20.37 -2.23
C PRO A 140 5.99 20.44 -2.72
N ASP A 141 6.98 20.64 -1.82
CA ASP A 141 8.39 20.82 -2.18
C ASP A 141 9.27 19.64 -1.72
N GLU A 142 8.70 18.63 -1.05
CA GLU A 142 9.49 17.56 -0.44
C GLU A 142 9.81 16.39 -1.38
N ILE A 143 9.02 16.19 -2.46
CA ILE A 143 9.18 15.06 -3.39
C ILE A 143 9.46 15.60 -4.80
N GLY A 144 10.56 15.17 -5.42
CA GLY A 144 10.87 15.51 -6.82
C GLY A 144 10.00 14.74 -7.82
N HIS A 145 9.96 13.41 -7.70
CA HIS A 145 9.24 12.51 -8.58
C HIS A 145 8.34 11.57 -7.77
N ALA A 146 7.05 11.56 -8.05
CA ALA A 146 6.08 10.68 -7.41
C ALA A 146 5.60 9.62 -8.41
N VAL A 147 5.79 8.34 -8.08
CA VAL A 147 5.32 7.19 -8.86
C VAL A 147 4.21 6.51 -8.10
N LEU A 148 3.00 6.59 -8.62
CA LEU A 148 1.80 5.96 -8.06
C LEU A 148 1.38 4.80 -8.97
N VAL A 149 1.38 3.58 -8.44
CA VAL A 149 1.04 2.37 -9.19
C VAL A 149 -0.24 1.78 -8.63
N CYS A 150 -1.24 1.48 -9.45
CA CYS A 150 -2.54 0.93 -9.02
C CYS A 150 -3.13 1.69 -7.82
N ALA A 151 -3.08 3.01 -7.82
CA ALA A 151 -3.53 3.83 -6.70
C ALA A 151 -4.88 4.48 -6.95
N THR A 152 -5.52 4.91 -5.89
CA THR A 152 -6.77 5.68 -5.96
C THR A 152 -6.68 6.93 -5.09
N ALA A 153 -7.45 7.96 -5.44
CA ALA A 153 -7.66 9.12 -4.56
C ALA A 153 -8.88 8.94 -3.65
N ARG A 154 -9.80 8.07 -4.01
CA ARG A 154 -10.96 7.73 -3.17
C ARG A 154 -11.53 6.37 -3.58
N LEU A 155 -11.98 5.62 -2.60
CA LEU A 155 -12.61 4.33 -2.85
C LEU A 155 -14.00 4.51 -3.45
N THR A 156 -14.34 3.64 -4.41
CA THR A 156 -15.71 3.51 -4.94
C THR A 156 -16.61 2.80 -3.94
N ALA A 157 -17.92 2.88 -4.15
CA ALA A 157 -18.90 2.10 -3.35
C ALA A 157 -18.61 0.60 -3.39
N GLN A 158 -18.15 0.06 -4.53
CA GLN A 158 -17.77 -1.35 -4.67
C GLN A 158 -16.58 -1.70 -3.75
N ASN A 159 -15.54 -0.87 -3.74
CA ASN A 159 -14.37 -1.07 -2.88
C ASN A 159 -14.72 -1.00 -1.39
N ILE A 160 -15.57 -0.03 -1.01
CA ILE A 160 -16.08 0.10 0.37
C ILE A 160 -16.92 -1.14 0.74
N ALA A 161 -17.70 -1.68 -0.19
CA ALA A 161 -18.48 -2.89 0.03
C ALA A 161 -17.59 -4.12 0.28
N PHE A 162 -16.53 -4.33 -0.49
CA PHE A 162 -15.53 -5.37 -0.23
C PHE A 162 -14.91 -5.22 1.16
N SER A 163 -14.47 -4.01 1.52
CA SER A 163 -13.93 -3.72 2.84
C SER A 163 -14.96 -3.96 3.95
N LYS A 164 -16.24 -3.66 3.72
CA LYS A 164 -17.32 -3.92 4.69
C LYS A 164 -17.50 -5.41 4.93
N VAL A 165 -17.50 -6.25 3.89
CA VAL A 165 -17.62 -7.71 4.04
C VAL A 165 -16.46 -8.26 4.87
N ALA A 166 -15.22 -7.88 4.53
CA ALA A 166 -14.04 -8.29 5.26
C ALA A 166 -14.08 -7.88 6.74
N ARG A 167 -14.38 -6.60 7.03
CA ARG A 167 -14.52 -6.12 8.42
C ARG A 167 -15.67 -6.80 9.16
N HIS A 168 -16.77 -7.09 8.47
CA HIS A 168 -17.90 -7.80 9.10
C HIS A 168 -17.48 -9.19 9.56
N ALA A 169 -16.78 -9.95 8.71
CA ALA A 169 -16.27 -11.26 9.06
C ALA A 169 -15.35 -11.22 10.29
N ILE A 170 -14.42 -10.27 10.35
CA ILE A 170 -13.52 -10.09 11.49
C ILE A 170 -14.29 -9.70 12.76
N LEU A 171 -15.20 -8.72 12.67
CA LEU A 171 -15.87 -8.17 13.85
C LEU A 171 -16.92 -9.10 14.47
N THR A 172 -17.54 -9.95 13.68
CA THR A 172 -18.64 -10.81 14.14
C THR A 172 -18.23 -12.27 14.38
N HIS A 173 -17.18 -12.73 13.71
CA HIS A 173 -16.81 -14.14 13.71
C HIS A 173 -15.31 -14.38 13.92
N ASP A 174 -14.53 -13.32 14.16
CA ASP A 174 -13.06 -13.37 14.22
C ASP A 174 -12.43 -14.04 12.96
N ALA A 175 -13.11 -13.91 11.83
CA ALA A 175 -12.82 -14.60 10.59
C ALA A 175 -11.92 -13.73 9.66
N MET A 176 -10.67 -13.59 10.03
CA MET A 176 -9.68 -12.88 9.21
C MET A 176 -9.29 -13.65 7.95
N ASP A 177 -9.43 -14.97 7.96
CA ASP A 177 -9.30 -15.86 6.81
C ASP A 177 -10.25 -15.45 5.67
N VAL A 178 -11.54 -15.20 5.98
CA VAL A 178 -12.52 -14.70 5.00
C VAL A 178 -12.10 -13.35 4.42
N ALA A 179 -11.60 -12.44 5.26
CA ALA A 179 -11.09 -11.16 4.80
C ALA A 179 -9.92 -11.33 3.82
N ARG A 180 -9.01 -12.29 4.07
CA ARG A 180 -7.90 -12.60 3.19
C ARG A 180 -8.33 -13.25 1.87
N MET A 181 -9.25 -14.21 1.92
CA MET A 181 -9.82 -14.83 0.72
C MET A 181 -10.48 -13.79 -0.19
N MET A 182 -11.29 -12.91 0.39
CA MET A 182 -11.92 -11.80 -0.34
C MET A 182 -10.88 -10.87 -0.98
N ALA A 183 -9.81 -10.56 -0.25
CA ALA A 183 -8.72 -9.74 -0.77
C ALA A 183 -8.07 -10.40 -1.99
N HIS A 184 -7.73 -11.70 -1.93
CA HIS A 184 -7.14 -12.42 -3.06
C HIS A 184 -8.03 -12.45 -4.29
N ILE A 185 -9.34 -12.65 -4.12
CA ILE A 185 -10.29 -12.59 -5.24
C ILE A 185 -10.24 -11.20 -5.90
N THR A 186 -10.10 -10.13 -5.13
CA THR A 186 -10.08 -8.77 -5.68
C THR A 186 -8.72 -8.32 -6.23
N TYR A 187 -7.63 -8.98 -5.83
CA TYR A 187 -6.28 -8.63 -6.28
C TYR A 187 -5.87 -9.31 -7.58
N VAL A 188 -6.44 -10.46 -7.86
CA VAL A 188 -6.10 -11.27 -9.04
C VAL A 188 -7.18 -11.11 -10.10
N SER A 189 -6.79 -11.04 -11.39
CA SER A 189 -7.74 -11.00 -12.49
C SER A 189 -8.42 -12.35 -12.71
N ASP A 190 -9.61 -12.35 -13.34
CA ASP A 190 -10.28 -13.58 -13.80
C ASP A 190 -9.39 -14.41 -14.73
N GLU A 191 -8.67 -13.74 -15.63
CA GLU A 191 -7.73 -14.39 -16.54
C GLU A 191 -6.61 -15.13 -15.79
N SER A 192 -6.03 -14.52 -14.77
CA SER A 192 -5.03 -15.16 -13.92
C SER A 192 -5.56 -16.37 -13.18
N LEU A 193 -6.75 -16.25 -12.59
CA LEU A 193 -7.40 -17.37 -11.90
C LEU A 193 -7.70 -18.50 -12.88
N ARG A 194 -8.22 -18.18 -14.07
CA ARG A 194 -8.51 -19.15 -15.13
C ARG A 194 -7.21 -19.82 -15.64
N ARG A 195 -6.16 -19.07 -15.88
CA ARG A 195 -4.88 -19.63 -16.34
C ARG A 195 -4.25 -20.58 -15.31
N LYS A 196 -4.38 -20.25 -14.03
CA LYS A 196 -3.72 -20.99 -12.95
C LYS A 196 -4.51 -22.21 -12.48
N PHE A 197 -5.80 -22.08 -12.41
CA PHE A 197 -6.67 -23.10 -11.78
C PHE A 197 -7.76 -23.64 -12.72
N ASP A 198 -8.31 -22.82 -13.61
CA ASP A 198 -9.51 -23.12 -14.38
C ASP A 198 -10.60 -23.74 -13.49
N ARG A 199 -11.11 -24.91 -13.87
CA ARG A 199 -12.02 -25.72 -13.08
C ARG A 199 -11.36 -27.00 -12.56
N SER A 200 -10.04 -26.97 -12.39
CA SER A 200 -9.28 -28.14 -11.92
C SER A 200 -9.71 -28.57 -10.53
N ARG A 201 -9.88 -29.88 -10.37
CA ARG A 201 -10.22 -30.53 -9.11
C ARG A 201 -9.05 -31.34 -8.60
N ARG A 202 -8.87 -31.36 -7.27
CA ARG A 202 -7.77 -32.13 -6.65
C ARG A 202 -7.95 -33.63 -6.80
N VAL A 203 -9.21 -34.12 -6.76
CA VAL A 203 -9.55 -35.52 -6.99
C VAL A 203 -10.64 -35.56 -8.06
N PRO A 204 -10.27 -35.65 -9.35
CA PRO A 204 -11.23 -35.54 -10.47
C PRO A 204 -12.36 -36.58 -10.43
N GLU A 205 -12.06 -37.80 -9.94
CA GLU A 205 -12.99 -38.92 -9.87
C GLU A 205 -13.97 -38.88 -8.69
N ALA A 206 -13.73 -37.98 -7.72
CA ALA A 206 -14.63 -37.84 -6.56
C ALA A 206 -15.95 -37.25 -7.01
N GLY A 207 -17.03 -37.71 -6.43
CA GLY A 207 -18.38 -37.11 -6.57
C GLY A 207 -18.41 -35.72 -5.91
N MET A 208 -19.54 -35.02 -6.02
CA MET A 208 -19.78 -33.73 -5.37
C MET A 208 -19.62 -33.87 -3.84
N THR A 209 -18.90 -32.92 -3.22
CA THR A 209 -18.70 -32.85 -1.77
C THR A 209 -19.03 -31.44 -1.25
N LEU A 210 -19.21 -31.31 0.08
CA LEU A 210 -19.35 -30.02 0.76
C LEU A 210 -17.98 -29.45 1.26
N ARG A 211 -16.89 -30.15 1.00
CA ARG A 211 -15.52 -29.73 1.35
C ARG A 211 -14.87 -29.07 0.13
N SER A 212 -13.78 -28.36 0.37
CA SER A 212 -12.94 -27.84 -0.72
C SER A 212 -12.49 -28.96 -1.66
N ASP A 213 -12.77 -28.80 -2.94
CA ASP A 213 -12.53 -29.80 -3.98
C ASP A 213 -11.78 -29.21 -5.20
N PHE A 214 -12.08 -27.95 -5.55
CA PHE A 214 -11.38 -27.24 -6.62
C PHE A 214 -10.04 -26.70 -6.17
N GLU A 215 -9.06 -26.69 -7.06
CA GLU A 215 -7.71 -26.19 -6.74
C GLU A 215 -7.72 -24.71 -6.31
N VAL A 216 -8.63 -23.90 -6.83
CA VAL A 216 -8.78 -22.50 -6.41
C VAL A 216 -9.26 -22.37 -4.96
N GLU A 217 -10.10 -23.28 -4.46
CA GLU A 217 -10.53 -23.30 -3.05
C GLU A 217 -9.35 -23.59 -2.13
N HIS A 218 -8.54 -24.60 -2.46
CA HIS A 218 -7.33 -24.92 -1.72
C HIS A 218 -6.28 -23.80 -1.74
N TYR A 219 -6.18 -23.08 -2.87
CA TYR A 219 -5.33 -21.90 -2.96
C TYR A 219 -5.78 -20.80 -1.98
N LEU A 220 -7.09 -20.52 -1.91
CA LEU A 220 -7.63 -19.52 -0.98
C LEU A 220 -7.42 -19.93 0.47
N ASP A 221 -7.70 -21.21 0.81
CA ASP A 221 -7.43 -21.77 2.14
C ASP A 221 -5.97 -21.61 2.55
N HIS A 222 -5.04 -21.93 1.64
CA HIS A 222 -3.61 -21.81 1.88
C HIS A 222 -3.17 -20.35 2.09
N GLN A 223 -3.66 -19.43 1.26
CA GLN A 223 -3.34 -18.01 1.38
C GLN A 223 -3.89 -17.40 2.67
N ALA A 224 -5.06 -17.83 3.09
CA ALA A 224 -5.65 -17.43 4.35
C ALA A 224 -4.81 -17.95 5.54
N ALA A 225 -4.44 -19.23 5.55
CA ALA A 225 -3.63 -19.83 6.61
C ALA A 225 -2.28 -19.12 6.79
N ILE A 226 -1.55 -18.82 5.69
CA ILE A 226 -0.29 -18.06 5.75
C ILE A 226 -0.53 -16.66 6.32
N PHE A 227 -1.61 -16.00 5.91
CA PHE A 227 -1.87 -14.63 6.33
C PHE A 227 -2.14 -14.50 7.82
N LEU A 228 -2.87 -15.44 8.41
CA LEU A 228 -3.16 -15.50 9.85
C LEU A 228 -1.88 -15.57 10.71
N THR A 229 -0.77 -16.06 10.18
CA THR A 229 0.50 -16.15 10.93
C THR A 229 1.28 -14.84 10.96
N ARG A 230 0.96 -13.89 10.08
CA ARG A 230 1.79 -12.70 9.85
C ARG A 230 1.07 -11.36 9.92
N PHE A 231 -0.26 -11.37 10.05
CA PHE A 231 -1.04 -10.13 10.03
C PHE A 231 -2.04 -10.08 11.18
N ASP A 232 -2.24 -8.89 11.73
CA ASP A 232 -3.09 -8.65 12.89
C ASP A 232 -4.50 -8.19 12.44
N PRO A 233 -5.59 -8.74 13.00
CA PRO A 233 -6.94 -8.38 12.60
C PRO A 233 -7.32 -6.94 12.91
N ASP A 234 -6.90 -6.39 14.05
CA ASP A 234 -7.19 -5.00 14.39
C ASP A 234 -6.45 -4.05 13.45
N THR A 235 -5.19 -4.36 13.08
CA THR A 235 -4.46 -3.67 12.01
C THR A 235 -5.26 -3.63 10.71
N TYR A 236 -5.85 -4.76 10.29
CA TYR A 236 -6.68 -4.80 9.07
C TYR A 236 -7.92 -3.90 9.18
N LEU A 237 -8.59 -3.90 10.34
CA LEU A 237 -9.75 -3.05 10.60
C LEU A 237 -9.40 -1.58 10.44
N TYR A 238 -8.31 -1.12 11.08
CA TYR A 238 -7.87 0.27 11.01
C TYR A 238 -7.47 0.66 9.59
N LEU A 239 -6.56 -0.07 8.97
CA LEU A 239 -6.05 0.26 7.64
C LEU A 239 -7.15 0.28 6.57
N SER A 240 -8.08 -0.69 6.61
CA SER A 240 -9.22 -0.68 5.69
C SER A 240 -10.15 0.52 5.90
N ARG A 241 -10.31 1.01 7.15
CA ARG A 241 -11.10 2.23 7.42
C ARG A 241 -10.36 3.49 6.99
N VAL A 242 -9.05 3.57 7.19
CA VAL A 242 -8.23 4.68 6.68
C VAL A 242 -8.40 4.84 5.17
N MET A 243 -8.39 3.73 4.44
CA MET A 243 -8.64 3.76 2.99
C MET A 243 -10.05 4.20 2.63
N ASP A 244 -11.09 3.76 3.36
CA ASP A 244 -12.48 4.15 3.10
C ASP A 244 -12.69 5.67 3.20
N TYR A 245 -11.98 6.34 4.10
CA TYR A 245 -12.12 7.79 4.35
C TYR A 245 -11.17 8.65 3.53
N PHE A 246 -10.26 8.04 2.79
CA PHE A 246 -9.28 8.77 2.00
C PHE A 246 -9.94 9.52 0.82
N ASP A 247 -9.84 10.85 0.83
CA ASP A 247 -10.23 11.74 -0.28
C ASP A 247 -9.41 13.03 -0.22
N PRO A 248 -8.17 13.04 -0.72
CA PRO A 248 -7.28 14.20 -0.62
C PRO A 248 -7.72 15.37 -1.50
N PHE A 249 -8.65 15.16 -2.42
CA PHE A 249 -9.21 16.19 -3.27
C PHE A 249 -10.55 16.75 -2.77
N GLY A 250 -11.12 16.17 -1.72
CA GLY A 250 -12.33 16.65 -1.05
C GLY A 250 -12.13 17.96 -0.27
N GLU A 251 -10.87 18.32 0.04
CA GLU A 251 -10.52 19.56 0.70
C GLU A 251 -10.11 20.66 -0.32
N PRO A 252 -10.17 21.93 0.08
CA PRO A 252 -9.68 23.02 -0.76
C PRO A 252 -8.23 22.82 -1.16
N ALA A 253 -7.89 23.13 -2.41
CA ALA A 253 -6.54 23.00 -2.91
C ALA A 253 -5.56 23.87 -2.13
N GLY A 254 -4.48 23.26 -1.64
CA GLY A 254 -3.32 23.95 -1.08
C GLY A 254 -2.41 24.54 -2.16
N ARG A 255 -1.12 24.72 -1.83
CA ARG A 255 -0.11 25.10 -2.84
C ARG A 255 0.03 23.99 -3.88
N THR A 256 0.23 24.38 -5.14
CA THR A 256 0.52 23.44 -6.22
C THR A 256 1.84 22.70 -5.96
N PRO A 257 1.85 21.36 -5.97
CA PRO A 257 3.08 20.59 -5.83
C PRO A 257 4.10 20.90 -6.94
N SER A 258 5.37 21.04 -6.58
CA SER A 258 6.47 21.06 -7.54
C SER A 258 6.85 19.64 -8.03
N THR A 259 6.24 18.64 -7.46
CA THR A 259 6.41 17.22 -7.74
C THR A 259 5.91 16.89 -9.16
N ARG A 260 6.72 16.12 -9.90
CA ARG A 260 6.27 15.47 -11.14
C ARG A 260 5.65 14.12 -10.83
N PHE A 261 4.56 13.77 -11.50
CA PHE A 261 3.83 12.54 -11.24
C PHE A 261 3.88 11.57 -12.43
N LEU A 262 4.15 10.30 -12.12
CA LEU A 262 3.88 9.16 -12.98
C LEU A 262 2.80 8.30 -12.34
N LEU A 263 1.69 8.13 -13.04
CA LEU A 263 0.61 7.21 -12.66
C LEU A 263 0.68 5.99 -13.57
N VAL A 264 0.66 4.80 -12.98
CA VAL A 264 0.60 3.54 -13.73
C VAL A 264 -0.63 2.77 -13.28
N SER A 265 -1.51 2.43 -14.22
CA SER A 265 -2.62 1.49 -14.06
C SER A 265 -2.38 0.24 -14.89
N PHE A 266 -3.13 -0.82 -14.61
CA PHE A 266 -3.10 -2.05 -15.40
C PHE A 266 -4.52 -2.37 -15.88
N ASP A 267 -4.65 -2.74 -17.15
CA ASP A 267 -5.92 -2.97 -17.83
C ASP A 267 -6.79 -4.07 -17.19
N SER A 268 -6.17 -5.02 -16.51
CA SER A 268 -6.86 -6.12 -15.82
C SER A 268 -7.13 -5.87 -14.34
N ASP A 269 -6.70 -4.73 -13.80
CA ASP A 269 -6.97 -4.37 -12.40
C ASP A 269 -8.42 -3.94 -12.24
N TRP A 270 -9.25 -4.81 -11.67
CA TRP A 270 -10.67 -4.53 -11.42
C TRP A 270 -10.96 -4.02 -10.00
N ARG A 271 -9.92 -3.98 -9.15
CA ARG A 271 -9.99 -3.37 -7.81
C ARG A 271 -9.79 -1.85 -7.88
N PHE A 272 -8.72 -1.41 -8.54
CA PHE A 272 -8.44 -0.01 -8.83
C PHE A 272 -8.18 0.12 -10.33
N GLY A 273 -9.28 0.04 -11.09
CA GLY A 273 -9.24 0.13 -12.55
C GLY A 273 -8.65 1.46 -13.06
N THR A 274 -8.40 1.51 -14.34
CA THR A 274 -7.76 2.66 -15.02
C THR A 274 -8.44 4.00 -14.72
N GLU A 275 -9.76 3.99 -14.48
CA GLU A 275 -10.54 5.19 -14.12
C GLU A 275 -10.08 5.88 -12.83
N HIS A 276 -9.50 5.14 -11.88
CA HIS A 276 -8.93 5.71 -10.66
C HIS A 276 -7.69 6.57 -10.98
N SER A 277 -6.80 6.08 -11.83
CA SER A 277 -5.62 6.84 -12.29
C SER A 277 -6.01 8.02 -13.17
N VAL A 278 -7.00 7.85 -14.04
CA VAL A 278 -7.56 8.95 -14.86
C VAL A 278 -8.10 10.06 -13.95
N PHE A 279 -8.86 9.72 -12.91
CA PHE A 279 -9.37 10.70 -11.95
C PHE A 279 -8.23 11.46 -11.25
N ILE A 280 -7.19 10.76 -10.75
CA ILE A 280 -6.03 11.42 -10.13
C ILE A 280 -5.35 12.37 -11.11
N ARG A 281 -5.11 11.92 -12.34
CA ARG A 281 -4.50 12.74 -13.42
C ARG A 281 -5.29 14.02 -13.65
N GLU A 282 -6.61 13.93 -13.79
CA GLU A 282 -7.47 15.07 -14.03
C GLU A 282 -7.43 16.08 -12.88
N GLN A 283 -7.47 15.59 -11.64
CA GLN A 283 -7.38 16.44 -10.45
C GLN A 283 -6.04 17.15 -10.32
N LEU A 284 -4.94 16.46 -10.62
CA LEU A 284 -3.60 17.05 -10.61
C LEU A 284 -3.39 18.02 -11.76
N ALA A 285 -3.79 17.67 -12.99
CA ALA A 285 -3.70 18.53 -14.16
C ALA A 285 -4.51 19.83 -14.00
N ALA A 286 -5.71 19.75 -13.40
CA ALA A 286 -6.53 20.93 -13.10
C ALA A 286 -5.85 21.89 -12.11
N ARG A 287 -4.88 21.40 -11.32
CA ARG A 287 -4.04 22.20 -10.41
C ARG A 287 -2.72 22.66 -11.03
N GLY A 288 -2.50 22.38 -12.32
CA GLY A 288 -1.27 22.75 -13.04
C GLY A 288 -0.05 21.87 -12.71
N VAL A 289 -0.26 20.67 -12.18
CA VAL A 289 0.81 19.73 -11.85
C VAL A 289 1.24 18.95 -13.09
N ASP A 290 2.57 18.72 -13.27
CA ASP A 290 3.11 17.81 -14.31
C ASP A 290 2.76 16.36 -13.95
N VAL A 291 1.86 15.76 -14.70
CA VAL A 291 1.38 14.40 -14.48
C VAL A 291 1.31 13.60 -15.78
N ARG A 292 1.91 12.42 -15.77
CA ARG A 292 1.83 11.43 -16.85
C ARG A 292 1.06 10.22 -16.36
N HIS A 293 0.30 9.60 -17.24
CA HIS A 293 -0.44 8.37 -16.96
C HIS A 293 -0.20 7.35 -18.09
N HIS A 294 0.09 6.13 -17.70
CA HIS A 294 0.21 4.98 -18.58
C HIS A 294 -0.67 3.84 -18.06
N ASP A 295 -1.48 3.29 -18.98
CA ASP A 295 -2.27 2.08 -18.75
C ASP A 295 -1.54 0.91 -19.39
N VAL A 296 -1.01 0.01 -18.58
CA VAL A 296 -0.11 -1.07 -19.00
C VAL A 296 -0.89 -2.38 -19.09
N VAL A 297 -0.70 -3.10 -20.19
CA VAL A 297 -1.34 -4.41 -20.39
C VAL A 297 -0.66 -5.45 -19.47
N SER A 298 -1.44 -6.05 -18.59
CA SER A 298 -0.96 -7.09 -17.69
C SER A 298 -2.08 -8.03 -17.27
N PRO A 299 -1.89 -9.35 -17.25
CA PRO A 299 -2.94 -10.29 -16.89
C PRO A 299 -3.13 -10.48 -15.38
N TRP A 300 -2.28 -9.88 -14.53
CA TRP A 300 -2.20 -10.25 -13.10
C TRP A 300 -3.18 -9.49 -12.20
N GLY A 301 -4.01 -8.61 -12.73
CA GLY A 301 -4.93 -7.80 -11.94
C GLY A 301 -4.21 -6.73 -11.11
N HIS A 302 -4.71 -6.46 -9.92
CA HIS A 302 -4.10 -5.51 -8.99
C HIS A 302 -2.68 -5.90 -8.59
N ASP A 303 -2.38 -7.19 -8.49
CA ASP A 303 -1.05 -7.69 -8.13
C ASP A 303 0.01 -7.46 -9.23
N SER A 304 -0.37 -6.95 -10.41
CA SER A 304 0.54 -6.62 -11.52
C SER A 304 1.72 -5.75 -11.07
N PHE A 305 1.52 -4.86 -10.10
CA PHE A 305 2.61 -4.00 -9.62
C PHE A 305 3.72 -4.75 -8.89
N LEU A 306 3.44 -5.96 -8.39
CA LEU A 306 4.41 -6.85 -7.73
C LEU A 306 5.11 -7.80 -8.70
N MET A 307 4.59 -7.91 -9.93
CA MET A 307 5.08 -8.85 -10.92
C MET A 307 6.15 -8.21 -11.81
N ASP A 308 6.91 -9.08 -12.48
CA ASP A 308 7.87 -8.65 -13.51
C ASP A 308 7.11 -8.25 -14.79
N VAL A 309 6.81 -6.96 -14.92
CA VAL A 309 6.15 -6.35 -16.08
C VAL A 309 7.12 -5.35 -16.71
N PRO A 310 7.84 -5.73 -17.79
CA PRO A 310 8.96 -4.96 -18.33
C PRO A 310 8.59 -3.52 -18.75
N GLU A 311 7.41 -3.30 -19.33
CA GLU A 311 6.93 -1.97 -19.73
C GLU A 311 6.78 -1.05 -18.51
N TYR A 312 6.11 -1.51 -17.47
CA TYR A 312 5.97 -0.78 -16.22
C TYR A 312 7.33 -0.47 -15.58
N HIS A 313 8.22 -1.43 -15.56
CA HIS A 313 9.57 -1.26 -15.00
C HIS A 313 10.40 -0.23 -15.77
N ALA A 314 10.30 -0.21 -17.10
CA ALA A 314 10.95 0.81 -17.93
C ALA A 314 10.40 2.20 -17.64
N LEU A 315 9.07 2.36 -17.54
CA LEU A 315 8.43 3.62 -17.20
C LEU A 315 8.92 4.18 -15.86
N VAL A 316 9.02 3.34 -14.82
CA VAL A 316 9.52 3.76 -13.51
C VAL A 316 10.99 4.19 -13.58
N ARG A 317 11.85 3.34 -14.20
CA ARG A 317 13.28 3.64 -14.35
C ARG A 317 13.52 4.98 -15.05
N ASP A 318 12.89 5.18 -16.19
CA ASP A 318 13.08 6.37 -17.03
C ASP A 318 12.54 7.64 -16.36
N PHE A 319 11.54 7.50 -15.51
CA PHE A 319 10.92 8.63 -14.83
C PHE A 319 11.72 9.13 -13.63
N ILE A 320 12.40 8.24 -12.91
CA ILE A 320 13.22 8.58 -11.73
C ILE A 320 14.72 8.69 -12.04
N ALA A 321 15.14 8.55 -13.31
CA ALA A 321 16.53 8.58 -13.74
C ALA A 321 17.21 9.94 -13.53
#